data_89d88ee3bd9b17d915f442406df43535
#
_entry.id   89d88ee3bd9b17d915f442406df43535
#
_cell.length_a   1.000
_cell.length_b   1.000
_cell.length_c   1.000
_cell.angle_alpha   90.00
_cell.angle_beta   90.00
_cell.angle_gamma   90.00
#
_symmetry.space_group_name_H-M   'P 1'
#
loop_
_entity.id
_entity.type
_entity.pdbx_description
1 polymer ?
#
loop_
_entity_poly.entity_id
_entity_poly.type
_entity_poly.pdbx_seq_one_letter_code
_entity_poly.pdbx_strand_id
1 'polypeptide(L)'
;MGNVIGARVSGWFRVAALLGLLWNAFGVYMYLRSVGTFGDPLAGLDPAHAELARSVPAWVKGTFAIAVFAGLLGSLGMVAGKTLASPLLLVSLLAAVAQSVWVVLISNARAIEGTLPLIMHGTIILIAILLVWLAAKGTARGWLR
;
A
#
# COMPACT_ATOMS: atom_id res chain seq x y z
N MET A 1 0.02 13.21 41.96
CA MET A 1 0.85 12.58 40.92
C MET A 1 0.00 11.52 40.23
N GLY A 2 -0.59 11.89 39.10
CA GLY A 2 -1.40 10.96 38.32
C GLY A 2 -0.49 9.93 37.65
N ASN A 3 -0.65 8.65 38.01
CA ASN A 3 -0.10 7.54 37.24
C ASN A 3 -0.65 7.62 35.82
N VAL A 4 0.14 8.13 34.88
CA VAL A 4 -0.11 7.94 33.44
C VAL A 4 0.21 6.47 33.14
N ILE A 5 -0.74 5.60 33.48
CA ILE A 5 -0.70 4.20 33.05
C ILE A 5 -0.80 4.29 31.52
N GLY A 6 0.34 4.21 30.85
CA GLY A 6 0.38 4.20 29.40
C GLY A 6 -0.57 3.11 28.90
N ALA A 7 -1.57 3.49 28.09
CA ALA A 7 -2.56 2.56 27.56
C ALA A 7 -1.83 1.37 26.93
N ARG A 8 -2.04 0.16 27.49
CA ARG A 8 -1.44 -1.07 26.94
C ARG A 8 -1.92 -1.25 25.51
N VAL A 9 -0.99 -1.29 24.59
CA VAL A 9 -1.29 -1.58 23.18
C VAL A 9 -1.94 -2.97 23.07
N SER A 10 -3.12 -3.02 22.49
CA SER A 10 -3.85 -4.29 22.33
C SER A 10 -3.09 -5.27 21.44
N GLY A 11 -3.09 -6.56 21.79
CA GLY A 11 -2.43 -7.61 21.02
C GLY A 11 -2.95 -7.70 19.58
N TRP A 12 -4.25 -7.57 19.37
CA TRP A 12 -4.85 -7.59 18.02
C TRP A 12 -4.34 -6.44 17.14
N PHE A 13 -4.12 -5.24 17.72
CA PHE A 13 -3.58 -4.09 17.02
C PHE A 13 -2.15 -4.36 16.51
N ARG A 14 -1.32 -4.99 17.36
CA ARG A 14 0.05 -5.37 16.98
C ARG A 14 0.05 -6.37 15.83
N VAL A 15 -0.80 -7.39 15.91
CA VAL A 15 -0.94 -8.39 14.84
C VAL A 15 -1.40 -7.71 13.54
N ALA A 16 -2.40 -6.86 13.60
CA ALA A 16 -2.89 -6.13 12.42
C ALA A 16 -1.82 -5.18 11.83
N ALA A 17 -1.05 -4.49 12.69
CA ALA A 17 0.06 -3.64 12.25
C ALA A 17 1.18 -4.46 11.56
N LEU A 18 1.53 -5.64 12.09
CA LEU A 18 2.49 -6.54 11.47
C LEU A 18 2.00 -7.09 10.13
N LEU A 19 0.74 -7.47 10.03
CA LEU A 19 0.15 -7.92 8.76
C LEU A 19 0.17 -6.78 7.72
N GLY A 20 -0.16 -5.55 8.13
CA GLY A 20 -0.04 -4.36 7.27
C GLY A 20 1.39 -4.09 6.82
N LEU A 21 2.37 -4.29 7.71
CA LEU A 21 3.79 -4.16 7.38
C LEU A 21 4.22 -5.20 6.34
N LEU A 22 3.85 -6.46 6.51
CA LEU A 22 4.14 -7.52 5.55
C LEU A 22 3.47 -7.27 4.19
N TRP A 23 2.23 -6.82 4.20
CA TRP A 23 1.51 -6.44 2.98
C TRP A 23 2.22 -5.33 2.21
N ASN A 24 2.62 -4.26 2.88
CA ASN A 24 3.33 -3.17 2.24
C ASN A 24 4.76 -3.54 1.82
N ALA A 25 5.45 -4.39 2.58
CA ALA A 25 6.76 -4.95 2.18
C ALA A 25 6.64 -5.76 0.88
N PHE A 26 5.58 -6.58 0.75
CA PHE A 26 5.28 -7.27 -0.50
C PHE A 26 4.99 -6.29 -1.64
N GLY A 27 4.26 -5.20 -1.37
CA GLY A 27 4.02 -4.12 -2.33
C GLY A 27 5.32 -3.48 -2.82
N VAL A 28 6.27 -3.19 -1.92
CA VAL A 28 7.61 -2.69 -2.28
C VAL A 28 8.37 -3.68 -3.17
N TYR A 29 8.33 -4.96 -2.83
CA TYR A 29 8.93 -6.00 -3.67
C TYR A 29 8.34 -5.99 -5.09
N MET A 30 7.01 -5.94 -5.22
CA MET A 30 6.32 -5.89 -6.52
C MET A 30 6.67 -4.62 -7.31
N TYR A 31 6.80 -3.48 -6.63
CA TYR A 31 7.26 -2.23 -7.26
C TYR A 31 8.69 -2.39 -7.80
N LEU A 32 9.63 -2.84 -6.97
CA LEU A 32 11.02 -3.01 -7.38
C LEU A 32 11.17 -3.99 -8.55
N ARG A 33 10.36 -5.05 -8.56
CA ARG A 33 10.27 -5.96 -9.70
C ARG A 33 9.78 -5.25 -10.96
N SER A 34 8.74 -4.43 -10.85
CA SER A 34 8.12 -3.73 -12.00
C SER A 34 9.05 -2.70 -12.64
N VAL A 35 10.01 -2.15 -11.90
CA VAL A 35 11.01 -1.19 -12.42
C VAL A 35 12.34 -1.85 -12.82
N GLY A 36 12.41 -3.18 -12.80
CA GLY A 36 13.57 -3.92 -13.31
C GLY A 36 14.73 -4.06 -12.32
N THR A 37 14.52 -3.84 -11.02
CA THR A 37 15.59 -3.99 -10.01
C THR A 37 16.16 -5.42 -9.96
N PHE A 38 15.33 -6.42 -10.25
CA PHE A 38 15.70 -7.84 -10.19
C PHE A 38 15.85 -8.49 -11.58
N GLY A 39 15.94 -7.70 -12.64
CA GLY A 39 16.05 -8.16 -14.02
C GLY A 39 15.02 -7.50 -14.96
N ASP A 40 14.94 -7.97 -16.21
CA ASP A 40 14.00 -7.41 -17.17
C ASP A 40 12.55 -7.67 -16.72
N PRO A 41 11.76 -6.60 -16.42
CA PRO A 41 10.39 -6.74 -15.96
C PRO A 41 9.44 -7.31 -17.05
N LEU A 42 9.88 -7.34 -18.31
CA LEU A 42 9.10 -7.86 -19.44
C LEU A 42 9.45 -9.31 -19.77
N ALA A 43 10.48 -9.88 -19.15
CA ALA A 43 10.91 -11.24 -19.40
C ALA A 43 9.79 -12.25 -19.10
N GLY A 44 9.47 -13.08 -20.10
CA GLY A 44 8.44 -14.13 -19.96
C GLY A 44 7.00 -13.64 -20.11
N LEU A 45 6.76 -12.34 -20.35
CA LEU A 45 5.42 -11.85 -20.67
C LEU A 45 5.07 -12.14 -22.12
N ASP A 46 3.79 -12.48 -22.38
CA ASP A 46 3.26 -12.48 -23.73
C ASP A 46 3.16 -11.05 -24.30
N PRO A 47 2.99 -10.88 -25.62
CA PRO A 47 3.00 -9.56 -26.25
C PRO A 47 1.97 -8.58 -25.69
N ALA A 48 0.77 -9.04 -25.32
CA ALA A 48 -0.29 -8.15 -24.80
C ALA A 48 0.05 -7.61 -23.43
N HIS A 49 0.54 -8.46 -22.51
CA HIS A 49 0.98 -8.03 -21.18
C HIS A 49 2.26 -7.18 -21.24
N ALA A 50 3.19 -7.49 -22.15
CA ALA A 50 4.38 -6.68 -22.36
C ALA A 50 4.03 -5.25 -22.84
N GLU A 51 3.08 -5.13 -23.77
CA GLU A 51 2.61 -3.82 -24.24
C GLU A 51 1.88 -3.04 -23.14
N LEU A 52 1.02 -3.71 -22.37
CA LEU A 52 0.38 -3.11 -21.19
C LEU A 52 1.42 -2.57 -20.20
N ALA A 53 2.45 -3.34 -19.90
CA ALA A 53 3.52 -2.92 -18.99
C ALA A 53 4.32 -1.71 -19.55
N ARG A 54 4.56 -1.65 -20.88
CA ARG A 54 5.20 -0.49 -21.52
C ARG A 54 4.31 0.75 -21.51
N SER A 55 3.00 0.58 -21.60
CA SER A 55 2.04 1.68 -21.65
C SER A 55 1.88 2.43 -20.33
N VAL A 56 2.40 1.91 -19.22
CA VAL A 56 2.28 2.52 -17.88
C VAL A 56 3.03 3.85 -17.82
N PRO A 57 2.33 4.99 -17.65
CA PRO A 57 2.97 6.31 -17.58
C PRO A 57 3.90 6.45 -16.37
N ALA A 58 4.90 7.32 -16.48
CA ALA A 58 5.87 7.57 -15.40
C ALA A 58 5.19 8.04 -14.11
N TRP A 59 4.14 8.85 -14.20
CA TRP A 59 3.42 9.32 -13.02
C TRP A 59 2.69 8.18 -12.28
N VAL A 60 2.18 7.18 -13.00
CA VAL A 60 1.54 5.99 -12.40
C VAL A 60 2.59 5.14 -11.69
N LYS A 61 3.78 4.97 -12.27
CA LYS A 61 4.91 4.31 -11.59
C LYS A 61 5.33 5.09 -10.34
N GLY A 62 5.34 6.43 -10.41
CA GLY A 62 5.61 7.31 -9.27
C GLY A 62 4.58 7.17 -8.15
N THR A 63 3.29 7.16 -8.48
CA THR A 63 2.24 6.94 -7.48
C THR A 63 2.30 5.54 -6.87
N PHE A 64 2.69 4.53 -7.64
CA PHE A 64 2.94 3.19 -7.10
C PHE A 64 4.08 3.20 -6.08
N ALA A 65 5.20 3.85 -6.40
CA ALA A 65 6.30 4.02 -5.44
C ALA A 65 5.82 4.69 -4.15
N ILE A 66 5.14 5.84 -4.26
CA ILE A 66 4.63 6.59 -3.11
C ILE A 66 3.67 5.70 -2.27
N ALA A 67 2.75 4.99 -2.92
CA ALA A 67 1.79 4.12 -2.23
C ALA A 67 2.51 3.07 -1.37
N VAL A 68 3.46 2.33 -1.94
CA VAL A 68 4.09 1.21 -1.24
C VAL A 68 5.15 1.66 -0.22
N PHE A 69 5.94 2.70 -0.51
CA PHE A 69 6.94 3.19 0.44
C PHE A 69 6.31 3.96 1.60
N ALA A 70 5.34 4.83 1.34
CA ALA A 70 4.59 5.51 2.41
C ALA A 70 3.78 4.49 3.24
N GLY A 71 3.21 3.47 2.60
CA GLY A 71 2.53 2.36 3.26
C GLY A 71 3.45 1.54 4.16
N LEU A 72 4.66 1.22 3.68
CA LEU A 72 5.68 0.51 4.46
C LEU A 72 6.12 1.32 5.68
N LEU A 73 6.49 2.60 5.49
CA LEU A 73 6.91 3.49 6.58
C LEU A 73 5.77 3.76 7.56
N GLY A 74 4.53 3.92 7.06
CA GLY A 74 3.35 4.08 7.91
C GLY A 74 3.06 2.84 8.75
N SER A 75 3.13 1.64 8.16
CA SER A 75 2.95 0.37 8.88
C SER A 75 4.08 0.13 9.88
N LEU A 76 5.32 0.46 9.53
CA LEU A 76 6.45 0.42 10.46
C LEU A 76 6.25 1.40 11.62
N GLY A 77 5.73 2.60 11.33
CA GLY A 77 5.34 3.58 12.35
C GLY A 77 4.28 3.04 13.31
N MET A 78 3.26 2.31 12.81
CA MET A 78 2.28 1.63 13.69
C MET A 78 2.93 0.59 14.59
N VAL A 79 3.81 -0.24 14.05
CA VAL A 79 4.54 -1.26 14.84
C VAL A 79 5.42 -0.60 15.91
N ALA A 80 6.08 0.52 15.54
CA ALA A 80 6.91 1.32 16.45
C ALA A 80 6.11 2.23 17.42
N GLY A 81 4.79 2.25 17.32
CA GLY A 81 3.94 3.09 18.17
C GLY A 81 4.02 4.58 17.89
N LYS A 82 4.31 4.99 16.65
CA LYS A 82 4.49 6.39 16.25
C LYS A 82 3.25 6.97 15.57
N THR A 83 2.87 8.20 15.96
CA THR A 83 1.73 8.93 15.37
C THR A 83 1.95 9.28 13.90
N LEU A 84 3.20 9.34 13.42
CA LEU A 84 3.55 9.58 12.02
C LEU A 84 2.97 8.50 11.08
N ALA A 85 2.57 7.34 11.61
CA ALA A 85 1.88 6.30 10.88
C ALA A 85 0.63 6.81 10.15
N SER A 86 -0.19 7.62 10.82
CA SER A 86 -1.47 8.10 10.28
C SER A 86 -1.32 8.93 9.00
N PRO A 87 -0.52 10.00 8.95
CA PRO A 87 -0.35 10.77 7.71
C PRO A 87 0.35 9.97 6.60
N LEU A 88 1.31 9.10 6.93
CA LEU A 88 1.99 8.27 5.93
C LEU A 88 1.03 7.27 5.27
N LEU A 89 0.18 6.61 6.05
CA LEU A 89 -0.83 5.69 5.51
C LEU A 89 -1.91 6.42 4.71
N LEU A 90 -2.25 7.66 5.08
CA LEU A 90 -3.16 8.47 4.27
C LEU A 90 -2.55 8.83 2.91
N VAL A 91 -1.28 9.23 2.88
CA VAL A 91 -0.53 9.48 1.62
C VAL A 91 -0.49 8.21 0.77
N SER A 92 -0.21 7.06 1.38
CA SER A 92 -0.24 5.75 0.72
C SER A 92 -1.60 5.46 0.08
N LEU A 93 -2.69 5.67 0.81
CA LEU A 93 -4.06 5.48 0.32
C LEU A 93 -4.36 6.38 -0.89
N LEU A 94 -4.05 7.68 -0.80
CA LEU A 94 -4.31 8.62 -1.89
C LEU A 94 -3.52 8.25 -3.16
N ALA A 95 -2.25 7.86 -3.01
CA ALA A 95 -1.43 7.39 -4.11
C ALA A 95 -1.95 6.08 -4.72
N ALA A 96 -2.42 5.14 -3.90
CA ALA A 96 -3.02 3.88 -4.34
C ALA A 96 -4.32 4.12 -5.12
N VAL A 97 -5.16 5.07 -4.68
CA VAL A 97 -6.38 5.47 -5.40
C VAL A 97 -6.02 6.07 -6.77
N ALA A 98 -5.06 7.00 -6.83
CA ALA A 98 -4.64 7.62 -8.09
C ALA A 98 -4.12 6.58 -9.11
N GLN A 99 -3.30 5.64 -8.66
CA GLN A 99 -2.83 4.53 -9.50
C GLN A 99 -3.99 3.64 -9.96
N SER A 100 -4.91 3.29 -9.06
CA SER A 100 -6.04 2.41 -9.35
C SER A 100 -7.00 3.01 -10.37
N VAL A 101 -7.22 4.32 -10.34
CA VAL A 101 -8.00 5.03 -11.34
C VAL A 101 -7.42 4.81 -12.73
N TRP A 102 -6.11 4.95 -12.89
CA TRP A 102 -5.48 4.71 -14.18
C TRP A 102 -5.60 3.25 -14.62
N VAL A 103 -5.25 2.30 -13.76
CA VAL A 103 -5.27 0.87 -14.12
C VAL A 103 -6.67 0.39 -14.47
N VAL A 104 -7.67 0.76 -13.66
CA VAL A 104 -9.03 0.20 -13.80
C VAL A 104 -9.87 0.94 -14.85
N LEU A 105 -9.69 2.27 -14.99
CA LEU A 105 -10.57 3.10 -15.80
C LEU A 105 -9.94 3.59 -17.12
N ILE A 106 -8.61 3.73 -17.17
CA ILE A 106 -7.92 4.35 -18.30
C ILE A 106 -7.14 3.34 -19.13
N SER A 107 -6.45 2.39 -18.47
CA SER A 107 -5.62 1.41 -19.18
C SER A 107 -6.45 0.30 -19.86
N ASN A 108 -5.81 -0.44 -20.74
CA ASN A 108 -6.40 -1.63 -21.37
C ASN A 108 -6.31 -2.90 -20.50
N ALA A 109 -5.94 -2.78 -19.22
CA ALA A 109 -5.78 -3.94 -18.34
C ALA A 109 -7.04 -4.81 -18.27
N ARG A 110 -8.23 -4.21 -18.23
CA ARG A 110 -9.50 -4.95 -18.20
C ARG A 110 -9.78 -5.73 -19.48
N ALA A 111 -9.34 -5.23 -20.64
CA ALA A 111 -9.50 -5.93 -21.90
C ALA A 111 -8.56 -7.15 -22.01
N ILE A 112 -7.41 -7.10 -21.36
CA ILE A 112 -6.37 -8.14 -21.37
C ILE A 112 -6.58 -9.15 -20.24
N GLU A 113 -6.85 -8.66 -19.03
CA GLU A 113 -6.88 -9.44 -17.78
C GLU A 113 -8.30 -9.65 -17.21
N GLY A 114 -9.33 -9.15 -17.90
CA GLY A 114 -10.73 -9.26 -17.47
C GLY A 114 -11.05 -8.50 -16.19
N THR A 115 -11.59 -9.19 -15.19
CA THR A 115 -11.98 -8.58 -13.90
C THR A 115 -10.84 -8.55 -12.87
N LEU A 116 -9.72 -9.19 -13.15
CA LEU A 116 -8.61 -9.32 -12.21
C LEU A 116 -8.07 -7.96 -11.72
N PRO A 117 -7.82 -6.95 -12.57
CA PRO A 117 -7.37 -5.63 -12.12
C PRO A 117 -8.36 -4.97 -11.15
N LEU A 118 -9.66 -5.11 -11.41
CA LEU A 118 -10.70 -4.56 -10.54
C LEU A 118 -10.66 -5.19 -9.14
N ILE A 119 -10.54 -6.51 -9.07
CA ILE A 119 -10.46 -7.24 -7.79
C ILE A 119 -9.18 -6.88 -7.04
N MET A 120 -8.04 -6.88 -7.73
CA MET A 120 -6.74 -6.57 -7.10
C MET A 120 -6.70 -5.14 -6.56
N HIS A 121 -7.06 -4.15 -7.38
CA HIS A 121 -7.04 -2.74 -6.95
C HIS A 121 -8.11 -2.44 -5.91
N GLY A 122 -9.28 -3.07 -6.00
CA GLY A 122 -10.30 -3.01 -4.94
C GLY A 122 -9.78 -3.53 -3.61
N THR A 123 -9.07 -4.66 -3.61
CA THR A 123 -8.44 -5.23 -2.41
C THR A 123 -7.35 -4.32 -1.85
N ILE A 124 -6.49 -3.74 -2.71
CA ILE A 124 -5.45 -2.79 -2.31
C ILE A 124 -6.06 -1.58 -1.60
N ILE A 125 -7.10 -0.97 -2.19
CA ILE A 125 -7.79 0.19 -1.61
C ILE A 125 -8.45 -0.18 -0.27
N LEU A 126 -9.14 -1.33 -0.21
CA LEU A 126 -9.78 -1.79 1.01
C LEU A 126 -8.77 -1.95 2.16
N ILE A 127 -7.65 -2.62 1.90
CA ILE A 127 -6.59 -2.80 2.91
C ILE A 127 -6.00 -1.45 3.31
N ALA A 128 -5.76 -0.53 2.36
CA ALA A 128 -5.24 0.80 2.65
C ALA A 128 -6.21 1.61 3.54
N ILE A 129 -7.52 1.55 3.29
CA ILE A 129 -8.55 2.17 4.14
C ILE A 129 -8.52 1.57 5.56
N LEU A 130 -8.44 0.25 5.67
CA LEU A 130 -8.37 -0.43 6.97
C LEU A 130 -7.11 -0.04 7.75
N LEU A 131 -5.97 0.13 7.09
CA LEU A 131 -4.73 0.57 7.74
C LEU A 131 -4.80 2.03 8.21
N VAL A 132 -5.39 2.92 7.42
CA VAL A 132 -5.64 4.32 7.82
C VAL A 132 -6.57 4.36 9.03
N TRP A 133 -7.68 3.63 9.00
CA TRP A 133 -8.61 3.54 10.12
C TRP A 133 -7.93 2.97 11.37
N LEU A 134 -7.11 1.93 11.22
CA LEU A 134 -6.36 1.31 12.31
C LEU A 134 -5.39 2.28 12.97
N ALA A 135 -4.65 3.05 12.16
CA ALA A 135 -3.72 4.07 12.67
C ALA A 135 -4.46 5.20 13.39
N ALA A 136 -5.57 5.69 12.82
CA ALA A 136 -6.41 6.70 13.45
C ALA A 136 -6.96 6.23 14.81
N LYS A 137 -7.43 4.98 14.88
CA LYS A 137 -7.89 4.35 16.13
C LYS A 137 -6.76 4.20 17.14
N GLY A 138 -5.57 3.82 16.69
CA GLY A 138 -4.38 3.70 17.53
C GLY A 138 -3.96 5.05 18.15
N THR A 139 -4.02 6.12 17.35
CA THR A 139 -3.76 7.49 17.81
C THR A 139 -4.82 7.93 18.83
N ALA A 140 -6.11 7.74 18.51
CA ALA A 140 -7.21 8.13 19.42
C ALA A 140 -7.18 7.38 20.76
N ARG A 141 -6.65 6.17 20.79
CA ARG A 141 -6.50 5.37 22.01
C ARG A 141 -5.17 5.56 22.74
N GLY A 142 -4.30 6.46 22.24
CA GLY A 142 -2.97 6.69 22.82
C GLY A 142 -2.00 5.53 22.67
N TRP A 143 -2.27 4.61 21.71
CA TRP A 143 -1.35 3.51 21.38
C TRP A 143 -0.22 3.96 20.48
N LEU A 144 -0.46 4.99 19.66
CA LEU A 144 0.53 5.69 18.85
C LEU A 144 0.85 7.05 19.52
N ARG A 145 2.15 7.39 19.62
CA ARG A 145 2.68 8.59 20.30
C ARG A 145 3.80 9.24 19.50
#